data_d5f76b1b870bd1c468e7972505d8b378
#
_entry.id   d5f76b1b870bd1c468e7972505d8b378
#
_cell.length_a   1.000
_cell.length_b   1.000
_cell.length_c   1.000
_cell.angle_alpha   90.00
_cell.angle_beta   90.00
_cell.angle_gamma   90.00
#
_symmetry.space_group_name_H-M   'P 1'
#
loop_
_entity.id
_entity.type
_entity.pdbx_description
1 polymer ?
#
loop_
_entity_poly.entity_id
_entity_poly.type
_entity_poly.pdbx_seq_one_letter_code
_entity_poly.pdbx_strand_id
1 'polypeptide(L)'
;MSLNVLYFIFLFLSLIPFHLRAQWSKTVHQAIEFPDTLTRFSIQSHTSFDTVFWIGSDIILETNVSMSGTKESVFDFFIVSDRYKWKMVNEGNWLLKTVNASMNTLQDVTEQVKIKMYIPEYFQHSMDSFFVRTPLKD
;
A
#
# COMPACT_ATOMS: atom_id res chain seq x y z
N MET A 1 -37.40 10.80 -37.27
CA MET A 1 -37.08 11.46 -35.98
C MET A 1 -36.94 12.96 -36.26
N SER A 2 -37.78 13.80 -35.64
CA SER A 2 -37.76 15.23 -35.94
C SER A 2 -36.47 15.88 -35.36
N LEU A 3 -35.96 16.88 -36.08
CA LEU A 3 -34.71 17.60 -35.72
C LEU A 3 -34.78 18.14 -34.28
N ASN A 4 -35.96 18.47 -33.78
CA ASN A 4 -36.21 18.96 -32.41
C ASN A 4 -35.95 17.92 -31.34
N VAL A 5 -36.16 16.62 -31.60
CA VAL A 5 -35.92 15.51 -30.66
C VAL A 5 -34.42 15.29 -30.53
N LEU A 6 -33.68 15.42 -31.64
CA LEU A 6 -32.22 15.29 -31.63
C LEU A 6 -31.56 16.41 -30.81
N TYR A 7 -32.06 17.64 -30.91
CA TYR A 7 -31.59 18.79 -30.15
C TYR A 7 -31.82 18.62 -28.64
N PHE A 8 -32.98 18.09 -28.25
CA PHE A 8 -33.31 17.82 -26.85
C PHE A 8 -32.43 16.73 -26.23
N ILE A 9 -32.11 15.68 -26.99
CA ILE A 9 -31.22 14.63 -26.53
C ILE A 9 -29.80 15.15 -26.35
N PHE A 10 -29.32 15.99 -27.28
CA PHE A 10 -27.98 16.60 -27.17
C PHE A 10 -27.88 17.59 -25.98
N LEU A 11 -28.93 18.35 -25.73
CA LEU A 11 -28.99 19.24 -24.57
C LEU A 11 -29.03 18.51 -23.24
N PHE A 12 -29.71 17.34 -23.19
CA PHE A 12 -29.78 16.51 -21.98
C PHE A 12 -28.46 15.81 -21.70
N LEU A 13 -27.72 15.37 -22.74
CA LEU A 13 -26.38 14.77 -22.56
C LEU A 13 -25.35 15.78 -22.08
N SER A 14 -25.47 17.07 -22.44
CA SER A 14 -24.55 18.11 -21.99
C SER A 14 -24.79 18.57 -20.54
N LEU A 15 -25.90 18.21 -19.95
CA LEU A 15 -26.27 18.53 -18.56
C LEU A 15 -25.87 17.44 -17.55
N ILE A 16 -25.32 16.30 -18.01
CA ILE A 16 -24.77 15.30 -17.09
C ILE A 16 -23.42 15.85 -16.60
N PRO A 17 -23.31 16.35 -15.36
CA PRO A 17 -22.02 16.73 -14.82
C PRO A 17 -21.20 15.44 -14.68
N PHE A 18 -20.31 15.18 -15.62
CA PHE A 18 -19.24 14.21 -15.42
C PHE A 18 -18.38 14.70 -14.26
N HIS A 19 -18.75 14.33 -13.07
CA HIS A 19 -17.89 14.51 -11.89
C HIS A 19 -16.72 13.52 -12.03
N LEU A 20 -15.81 13.83 -12.95
CA LEU A 20 -14.49 13.21 -13.01
C LEU A 20 -13.77 13.63 -11.73
N ARG A 21 -13.98 12.85 -10.66
CA ARG A 21 -13.15 13.01 -9.46
C ARG A 21 -11.73 12.60 -9.84
N ALA A 22 -10.83 13.54 -9.82
CA ALA A 22 -9.43 13.28 -10.05
C ALA A 22 -8.97 12.19 -9.05
N GLN A 23 -8.41 11.11 -9.58
CA GLN A 23 -7.84 10.04 -8.79
C GLN A 23 -6.33 10.08 -8.99
N TRP A 24 -5.61 10.19 -7.90
CA TRP A 24 -4.15 10.17 -7.85
C TRP A 24 -3.69 8.78 -7.46
N SER A 25 -2.66 8.27 -8.11
CA SER A 25 -2.11 6.95 -7.78
C SER A 25 -0.59 6.96 -7.91
N LYS A 26 0.09 6.30 -6.97
CA LYS A 26 1.55 6.13 -6.98
C LYS A 26 1.95 4.86 -6.26
N THR A 27 3.02 4.23 -6.74
CA THR A 27 3.65 3.10 -6.09
C THR A 27 4.91 3.56 -5.36
N VAL A 28 4.99 3.23 -4.08
CA VAL A 28 6.14 3.49 -3.22
C VAL A 28 6.88 2.18 -3.01
N HIS A 29 8.19 2.16 -3.30
CA HIS A 29 9.06 1.01 -3.07
C HIS A 29 9.94 1.29 -1.86
N GLN A 30 10.09 0.31 -0.99
CA GLN A 30 10.94 0.42 0.19
C GLN A 30 11.67 -0.90 0.44
N ALA A 31 12.99 -0.82 0.61
CA ALA A 31 13.78 -1.92 1.16
C ALA A 31 13.79 -1.78 2.69
N ILE A 32 13.58 -2.88 3.39
CA ILE A 32 13.60 -2.92 4.84
C ILE A 32 14.93 -3.48 5.31
N GLU A 33 15.67 -2.67 6.04
CA GLU A 33 16.89 -3.09 6.72
C GLU A 33 16.55 -3.93 7.96
N PHE A 34 17.23 -5.00 8.13
CA PHE A 34 17.15 -5.87 9.31
C PHE A 34 18.50 -6.50 9.62
N PRO A 35 18.78 -6.87 10.88
CA PRO A 35 20.06 -7.44 11.25
C PRO A 35 20.26 -8.85 10.68
N ASP A 36 21.48 -9.19 10.33
CA ASP A 36 21.84 -10.53 9.80
C ASP A 36 21.48 -11.66 10.78
N THR A 37 21.40 -11.33 12.06
CA THR A 37 21.00 -12.24 13.13
C THR A 37 19.48 -12.47 13.21
N LEU A 38 18.70 -11.81 12.34
CA LEU A 38 17.25 -11.99 12.32
C LEU A 38 16.90 -13.43 11.93
N THR A 39 16.37 -14.18 12.89
CA THR A 39 15.93 -15.57 12.68
C THR A 39 14.43 -15.69 12.53
N ARG A 40 13.68 -14.70 13.04
CA ARG A 40 12.22 -14.77 13.10
C ARG A 40 11.64 -13.36 13.23
N PHE A 41 10.52 -13.08 12.54
CA PHE A 41 9.76 -11.85 12.68
C PHE A 41 8.27 -12.09 12.38
N SER A 42 7.42 -11.17 12.84
CA SER A 42 6.00 -11.10 12.47
C SER A 42 5.68 -9.79 11.76
N ILE A 43 4.53 -9.73 11.10
CA ILE A 43 4.06 -8.55 10.40
C ILE A 43 2.83 -7.99 11.12
N GLN A 44 2.88 -6.72 11.47
CA GLN A 44 1.75 -6.00 12.06
C GLN A 44 1.25 -4.94 11.07
N SER A 45 0.08 -5.17 10.50
CA SER A 45 -0.54 -4.27 9.53
C SER A 45 -2.01 -4.06 9.86
N HIS A 46 -2.48 -2.84 9.65
CA HIS A 46 -3.91 -2.51 9.66
C HIS A 46 -4.56 -2.64 8.27
N THR A 47 -3.74 -2.85 7.25
CA THR A 47 -4.16 -3.03 5.85
C THR A 47 -3.80 -4.44 5.41
N SER A 48 -4.65 -5.05 4.60
CA SER A 48 -4.34 -6.34 3.96
C SER A 48 -3.11 -6.22 3.06
N PHE A 49 -2.32 -7.28 3.02
CA PHE A 49 -1.12 -7.37 2.21
C PHE A 49 -0.97 -8.76 1.60
N ASP A 50 -0.30 -8.80 0.45
CA ASP A 50 0.11 -10.04 -0.20
C ASP A 50 1.60 -10.27 0.03
N THR A 51 1.99 -11.52 0.20
CA THR A 51 3.40 -11.92 0.34
C THR A 51 3.86 -12.76 -0.84
N VAL A 52 5.08 -12.48 -1.30
CA VAL A 52 5.75 -13.24 -2.36
C VAL A 52 7.16 -13.59 -1.87
N PHE A 53 7.53 -14.85 -1.95
CA PHE A 53 8.92 -15.26 -1.66
C PHE A 53 9.79 -15.00 -2.89
N TRP A 54 11.02 -14.54 -2.67
CA TRP A 54 11.96 -14.21 -3.71
C TRP A 54 13.41 -14.53 -3.35
N ILE A 55 14.27 -14.63 -4.34
CA ILE A 55 15.67 -15.05 -4.17
C ILE A 55 16.61 -13.96 -3.62
N GLY A 56 16.11 -12.75 -3.37
CA GLY A 56 16.92 -11.65 -2.83
C GLY A 56 17.18 -11.76 -1.33
N SER A 57 18.02 -10.86 -0.81
CA SER A 57 18.42 -10.81 0.60
C SER A 57 17.55 -9.92 1.46
N ASP A 58 16.86 -8.95 0.83
CA ASP A 58 16.14 -7.89 1.54
C ASP A 58 14.62 -8.12 1.52
N ILE A 59 13.93 -7.61 2.53
CA ILE A 59 12.48 -7.51 2.48
C ILE A 59 12.13 -6.24 1.69
N ILE A 60 11.45 -6.41 0.56
CA ILE A 60 11.00 -5.29 -0.29
C ILE A 60 9.50 -5.11 -0.12
N LEU A 61 9.09 -3.86 0.08
CA LEU A 61 7.69 -3.47 0.10
C LEU A 61 7.36 -2.63 -1.13
N GLU A 62 6.29 -3.02 -1.78
CA GLU A 62 5.66 -2.28 -2.85
C GLU A 62 4.28 -1.84 -2.36
N THR A 63 4.12 -0.56 -2.11
CA THR A 63 2.87 0.02 -1.62
C THR A 63 2.24 0.86 -2.72
N ASN A 64 1.14 0.39 -3.28
CA ASN A 64 0.35 1.14 -4.24
C ASN A 64 -0.71 1.93 -3.49
N VAL A 65 -0.64 3.26 -3.58
CA VAL A 65 -1.55 4.20 -2.95
C VAL A 65 -2.38 4.89 -4.01
N SER A 66 -3.68 4.91 -3.85
CA SER A 66 -4.56 5.73 -4.66
C SER A 66 -5.49 6.57 -3.78
N MET A 67 -5.71 7.81 -4.18
CA MET A 67 -6.59 8.75 -3.49
C MET A 67 -7.52 9.45 -4.47
N SER A 68 -8.76 9.67 -4.04
CA SER A 68 -9.73 10.52 -4.72
C SER A 68 -10.37 11.49 -3.72
N GLY A 69 -10.87 12.63 -4.24
CA GLY A 69 -11.47 13.67 -3.40
C GLY A 69 -10.45 14.63 -2.78
N THR A 70 -9.20 14.62 -3.23
CA THR A 70 -8.14 15.50 -2.74
C THR A 70 -7.37 16.17 -3.88
N LYS A 71 -6.55 17.18 -3.55
CA LYS A 71 -5.63 17.81 -4.50
C LYS A 71 -4.35 17.00 -4.65
N GLU A 72 -3.70 17.11 -5.80
CA GLU A 72 -2.41 16.48 -6.08
C GLU A 72 -1.35 16.81 -5.02
N SER A 73 -1.24 18.07 -4.63
CA SER A 73 -0.27 18.51 -3.62
C SER A 73 -0.46 17.84 -2.26
N VAL A 74 -1.70 17.53 -1.87
CA VAL A 74 -2.00 16.80 -0.63
C VAL A 74 -1.62 15.33 -0.79
N PHE A 75 -1.93 14.74 -1.95
CA PHE A 75 -1.51 13.39 -2.27
C PHE A 75 0.02 13.25 -2.23
N ASP A 76 0.75 14.15 -2.91
CA ASP A 76 2.21 14.17 -2.91
C ASP A 76 2.80 14.34 -1.52
N PHE A 77 2.22 15.21 -0.69
CA PHE A 77 2.61 15.36 0.71
C PHE A 77 2.52 14.03 1.47
N PHE A 78 1.45 13.27 1.31
CA PHE A 78 1.31 11.96 1.96
C PHE A 78 2.30 10.92 1.43
N ILE A 79 2.62 10.97 0.14
CA ILE A 79 3.60 10.06 -0.46
C ILE A 79 5.02 10.31 0.09
N VAL A 80 5.42 11.57 0.28
CA VAL A 80 6.77 11.91 0.78
C VAL A 80 6.86 11.89 2.30
N SER A 81 5.72 11.90 3.00
CA SER A 81 5.67 11.75 4.45
C SER A 81 5.94 10.29 4.85
N ASP A 82 6.17 10.07 6.15
CA ASP A 82 6.37 8.72 6.69
C ASP A 82 5.06 7.89 6.80
N ARG A 83 3.96 8.37 6.20
CA ARG A 83 2.62 7.75 6.28
C ARG A 83 2.62 6.29 5.81
N TYR A 84 3.36 5.99 4.75
CA TYR A 84 3.40 4.65 4.14
C TYR A 84 4.72 3.91 4.42
N LYS A 85 5.55 4.46 5.30
CA LYS A 85 6.82 3.82 5.64
C LYS A 85 6.64 2.69 6.64
N TRP A 86 7.47 1.69 6.47
CA TRP A 86 7.58 0.52 7.32
C TRP A 86 8.95 0.47 7.98
N LYS A 87 9.02 -0.18 9.12
CA LYS A 87 10.27 -0.43 9.81
C LYS A 87 10.25 -1.78 10.53
N MET A 88 11.43 -2.36 10.67
CA MET A 88 11.65 -3.51 11.54
C MET A 88 11.99 -2.99 12.94
N VAL A 89 11.28 -3.45 13.95
CA VAL A 89 11.50 -3.07 15.35
C VAL A 89 11.57 -4.30 16.24
N ASN A 90 12.33 -4.22 17.33
CA ASN A 90 12.38 -5.26 18.34
C ASN A 90 11.66 -4.81 19.60
N GLU A 91 10.50 -5.40 19.85
CA GLU A 91 9.66 -5.17 21.05
C GLU A 91 9.52 -6.48 21.85
N GLY A 92 10.65 -7.14 22.14
CA GLY A 92 10.69 -8.51 22.67
C GLY A 92 10.66 -9.58 21.58
N ASN A 93 9.96 -9.32 20.48
CA ASN A 93 10.03 -10.03 19.21
C ASN A 93 10.24 -9.02 18.07
N TRP A 94 10.83 -9.49 16.99
CA TRP A 94 10.97 -8.66 15.79
C TRP A 94 9.64 -8.49 15.08
N LEU A 95 9.28 -7.23 14.82
CA LEU A 95 8.04 -6.84 14.17
C LEU A 95 8.33 -5.95 12.96
N LEU A 96 7.79 -6.31 11.81
CA LEU A 96 7.67 -5.43 10.65
C LEU A 96 6.35 -4.68 10.75
N LYS A 97 6.41 -3.37 10.96
CA LYS A 97 5.22 -2.53 11.15
C LYS A 97 5.32 -1.19 10.47
N THR A 98 4.19 -0.55 10.25
CA THR A 98 4.13 0.83 9.73
C THR A 98 4.70 1.81 10.76
N VAL A 99 5.40 2.85 10.27
CA VAL A 99 5.95 3.91 11.13
C VAL A 99 4.82 4.69 11.80
N ASN A 100 3.77 5.02 11.04
CA ASN A 100 2.58 5.72 11.53
C ASN A 100 1.41 4.77 11.62
N ALA A 101 1.07 4.34 12.84
CA ALA A 101 -0.04 3.42 13.10
C ALA A 101 -1.42 4.07 12.93
N SER A 102 -1.55 5.39 13.05
CA SER A 102 -2.83 6.09 12.93
C SER A 102 -2.96 6.74 11.55
N MET A 103 -3.64 6.05 10.64
CA MET A 103 -4.16 6.67 9.45
C MET A 103 -5.41 7.46 9.85
N ASN A 104 -5.26 8.74 10.18
CA ASN A 104 -6.40 9.62 10.31
C ASN A 104 -7.11 9.68 8.94
N THR A 105 -8.31 9.16 8.87
CA THR A 105 -9.17 9.30 7.69
C THR A 105 -9.46 10.78 7.51
N LEU A 106 -9.08 11.31 6.35
CA LEU A 106 -9.47 12.65 5.96
C LEU A 106 -10.95 12.65 5.59
N GLN A 107 -11.66 13.63 6.07
CA GLN A 107 -13.07 13.81 5.72
C GLN A 107 -13.19 14.03 4.20
N ASP A 108 -14.08 13.32 3.52
CA ASP A 108 -14.34 13.37 2.07
C ASP A 108 -13.21 12.87 1.14
N VAL A 109 -12.15 12.26 1.67
CA VAL A 109 -11.09 11.62 0.89
C VAL A 109 -11.22 10.12 0.93
N THR A 110 -11.24 9.48 -0.23
CA THR A 110 -11.16 8.02 -0.33
C THR A 110 -9.72 7.62 -0.59
N GLU A 111 -9.15 6.86 0.34
CA GLU A 111 -7.81 6.31 0.25
C GLU A 111 -7.87 4.79 0.09
N GLN A 112 -7.13 4.27 -0.88
CA GLN A 112 -6.93 2.83 -1.08
C GLN A 112 -5.45 2.53 -1.05
N VAL A 113 -5.07 1.55 -0.24
CA VAL A 113 -3.68 1.10 -0.11
C VAL A 113 -3.63 -0.39 -0.38
N LYS A 114 -2.78 -0.79 -1.33
CA LYS A 114 -2.48 -2.19 -1.65
C LYS A 114 -1.01 -2.42 -1.39
N ILE A 115 -0.69 -3.44 -0.60
CA ILE A 115 0.67 -3.74 -0.18
C ILE A 115 1.06 -5.11 -0.71
N LYS A 116 2.23 -5.19 -1.33
CA LYS A 116 2.88 -6.42 -1.72
C LYS A 116 4.26 -6.48 -1.06
N MET A 117 4.52 -7.57 -0.36
CA MET A 117 5.76 -7.79 0.37
C MET A 117 6.55 -8.91 -0.29
N TYR A 118 7.77 -8.62 -0.69
CA TYR A 118 8.72 -9.61 -1.17
C TYR A 118 9.60 -10.01 0.00
N ILE A 119 9.50 -11.27 0.40
CA ILE A 119 10.21 -11.82 1.55
C ILE A 119 11.26 -12.80 1.03
N PRO A 120 12.52 -12.72 1.49
CA PRO A 120 13.55 -13.67 1.09
C PRO A 120 13.09 -15.10 1.29
N GLU A 121 13.36 -15.99 0.32
CA GLU A 121 12.90 -17.38 0.31
C GLU A 121 13.48 -18.25 1.44
N TYR A 122 14.55 -17.78 2.10
CA TYR A 122 15.08 -18.43 3.29
C TYR A 122 14.24 -18.18 4.56
N PHE A 123 13.22 -17.32 4.49
CA PHE A 123 12.17 -17.24 5.49
C PHE A 123 10.97 -18.08 5.05
N GLN A 124 10.41 -18.85 5.98
CA GLN A 124 9.20 -19.62 5.77
C GLN A 124 8.10 -19.16 6.70
N HIS A 125 6.88 -19.18 6.22
CA HIS A 125 5.71 -18.86 7.04
C HIS A 125 5.45 -19.98 8.03
N SER A 126 5.46 -19.66 9.34
CA SER A 126 5.11 -20.57 10.42
C SER A 126 3.60 -20.53 10.72
N MET A 127 3.07 -21.59 11.32
CA MET A 127 1.65 -21.66 11.74
C MET A 127 1.25 -20.56 12.74
N ASP A 128 2.22 -19.98 13.46
CA ASP A 128 1.99 -18.92 14.46
C ASP A 128 2.06 -17.51 13.88
N SER A 129 1.84 -17.33 12.59
CA SER A 129 1.92 -16.04 11.90
C SER A 129 3.31 -15.37 11.93
N PHE A 130 4.36 -16.15 12.11
CA PHE A 130 5.74 -15.70 12.02
C PHE A 130 6.40 -16.15 10.72
N PHE A 131 7.38 -15.36 10.28
CA PHE A 131 8.35 -15.76 9.27
C PHE A 131 9.62 -16.22 9.97
N VAL A 132 10.04 -17.44 9.72
CA VAL A 132 11.18 -18.09 10.39
C VAL A 132 12.24 -18.40 9.35
N ARG A 133 13.50 -18.03 9.63
CA ARG A 133 14.64 -18.33 8.76
C ARG A 133 14.93 -19.83 8.78
N THR A 134 14.93 -20.44 7.62
CA THR A 134 15.36 -21.83 7.45
C THR A 134 16.87 -21.89 7.61
N PRO A 135 17.44 -22.86 8.39
CA PRO A 135 18.86 -23.08 8.41
C PRO A 135 19.38 -23.36 7.01
N LEU A 136 20.49 -22.72 6.63
CA LEU A 136 21.20 -23.08 5.41
C LEU A 136 21.57 -24.58 5.53
N LYS A 137 21.14 -25.36 4.54
CA LYS A 137 21.67 -26.74 4.42
C LYS A 137 23.10 -26.59 3.93
N ASP A 138 24.05 -26.97 4.80
CA ASP A 138 25.44 -27.16 4.44
C ASP A 138 25.58 -28.25 3.35
#